data_da565bf7be05ca409c6ad0c7491caa6a
#
_entry.id   da565bf7be05ca409c6ad0c7491caa6a
#
_cell.length_a   1.000
_cell.length_b   1.000
_cell.length_c   1.000
_cell.angle_alpha   90.00
_cell.angle_beta   90.00
_cell.angle_gamma   90.00
#
_symmetry.space_group_name_H-M   'P 1'
#
loop_
_entity.id
_entity.type
_entity.pdbx_description
1 polymer ?
#
loop_
_entity_poly.entity_id
_entity_poly.type
_entity_poly.pdbx_seq_one_letter_code
_entity_poly.pdbx_strand_id
1 'polypeptide(L)'
;EWAIEQVKLAANASCNLEIDVMASFSGALLFHTMYPWPQRPKGLVEAGFKELAKRWIPILNHCKDKGVEVCYEIHPGEDLHDGVTYERFLKATDNHSSAKILYDPSHFILQQLDYLQFIDFYHDKIRMFHVKDAEFNPSGKSGVYGGYEDWINRPGRFRSLGDGQIDFKNIFSKLSQYDFDGWAVLEWECCIKSPDQGAKEGVKF
;
A
#
# COMPACT_ATOMS: atom_id res chain seq x y z
N GLU A 1 -2.83 -20.97 8.22
CA GLU A 1 -3.91 -21.66 7.44
C GLU A 1 -5.19 -20.82 7.40
N TRP A 2 -5.77 -20.42 8.52
CA TRP A 2 -7.01 -19.64 8.56
C TRP A 2 -6.96 -18.37 7.69
N ALA A 3 -5.92 -17.56 7.77
CA ALA A 3 -5.78 -16.35 6.97
C ALA A 3 -5.76 -16.64 5.45
N ILE A 4 -5.10 -17.70 5.04
CA ILE A 4 -5.06 -18.14 3.63
C ILE A 4 -6.48 -18.44 3.13
N GLU A 5 -7.26 -19.16 3.93
CA GLU A 5 -8.65 -19.46 3.59
C GLU A 5 -9.52 -18.21 3.51
N GLN A 6 -9.33 -17.22 4.40
CA GLN A 6 -10.09 -15.97 4.35
C GLN A 6 -9.78 -15.19 3.06
N VAL A 7 -8.51 -15.10 2.64
CA VAL A 7 -8.14 -14.43 1.39
C VAL A 7 -8.73 -15.15 0.17
N LYS A 8 -8.73 -16.49 0.15
CA LYS A 8 -9.37 -17.26 -0.93
C LYS A 8 -10.89 -17.07 -0.96
N LEU A 9 -11.53 -16.98 0.20
CA LEU A 9 -12.98 -16.71 0.30
C LEU A 9 -13.29 -15.29 -0.21
N ALA A 10 -12.43 -14.30 0.08
CA ALA A 10 -12.56 -12.95 -0.46
C ALA A 10 -12.43 -12.95 -1.99
N ALA A 11 -11.46 -13.69 -2.56
CA ALA A 11 -11.33 -13.84 -4.01
C ALA A 11 -12.56 -14.49 -4.65
N ASN A 12 -13.15 -15.52 -4.01
CA ASN A 12 -14.40 -16.12 -4.47
C ASN A 12 -15.57 -15.13 -4.44
N ALA A 13 -15.65 -14.29 -3.39
CA ALA A 13 -16.66 -13.25 -3.29
C ALA A 13 -16.49 -12.18 -4.38
N SER A 14 -15.26 -11.72 -4.63
CA SER A 14 -14.97 -10.79 -5.73
C SER A 14 -15.39 -11.38 -7.08
N CYS A 15 -15.03 -12.62 -7.37
CA CYS A 15 -15.42 -13.30 -8.61
C CYS A 15 -16.96 -13.38 -8.74
N ASN A 16 -17.67 -13.73 -7.67
CA ASN A 16 -19.14 -13.82 -7.67
C ASN A 16 -19.84 -12.48 -7.87
N LEU A 17 -19.16 -11.38 -7.51
CA LEU A 17 -19.62 -10.01 -7.70
C LEU A 17 -19.14 -9.39 -9.02
N GLU A 18 -18.47 -10.18 -9.87
CA GLU A 18 -17.88 -9.73 -11.14
C GLU A 18 -16.84 -8.61 -10.93
N ILE A 19 -16.13 -8.62 -9.78
CA ILE A 19 -15.03 -7.70 -9.45
C ILE A 19 -13.71 -8.43 -9.69
N ASP A 20 -12.88 -7.87 -10.54
CA ASP A 20 -11.61 -8.46 -10.98
C ASP A 20 -10.39 -8.12 -10.11
N VAL A 21 -10.58 -7.31 -9.06
CA VAL A 21 -9.52 -6.86 -8.14
C VAL A 21 -9.95 -7.02 -6.68
N MET A 22 -9.00 -7.23 -5.79
CA MET A 22 -9.22 -7.13 -4.35
C MET A 22 -8.01 -6.52 -3.65
N ALA A 23 -8.26 -5.67 -2.67
CA ALA A 23 -7.22 -5.10 -1.81
C ALA A 23 -6.73 -6.12 -0.79
N SER A 24 -5.44 -6.10 -0.49
CA SER A 24 -4.84 -6.94 0.57
C SER A 24 -3.55 -6.34 1.10
N PHE A 25 -3.17 -6.76 2.30
CA PHE A 25 -1.81 -6.58 2.84
C PHE A 25 -0.97 -7.83 2.61
N SER A 26 0.35 -7.65 2.56
CA SER A 26 1.29 -8.75 2.34
C SER A 26 1.52 -9.64 3.55
N GLY A 27 1.28 -9.11 4.75
CA GLY A 27 1.74 -9.65 6.02
C GLY A 27 3.14 -9.14 6.39
N ALA A 28 3.55 -9.35 7.61
CA ALA A 28 4.73 -8.76 8.21
C ALA A 28 5.66 -9.84 8.82
N LEU A 29 6.42 -10.53 7.98
CA LEU A 29 7.44 -11.48 8.41
C LEU A 29 8.77 -10.78 8.73
N LEU A 30 9.12 -9.74 7.98
CA LEU A 30 10.44 -9.10 7.97
C LEU A 30 10.43 -7.64 8.41
N PHE A 31 9.29 -6.95 8.35
CA PHE A 31 9.23 -5.51 8.58
C PHE A 31 9.88 -5.08 9.90
N HIS A 32 9.73 -5.86 10.99
CA HIS A 32 10.37 -5.59 12.27
C HIS A 32 11.91 -5.63 12.23
N THR A 33 12.49 -6.13 11.15
CA THR A 33 13.94 -6.20 10.92
C THR A 33 14.45 -5.14 9.94
N MET A 34 13.58 -4.20 9.49
CA MET A 34 13.94 -3.23 8.46
C MET A 34 15.08 -2.31 8.88
N TYR A 35 15.15 -1.92 10.15
CA TYR A 35 16.27 -1.15 10.68
C TYR A 35 17.49 -2.07 10.90
N PRO A 36 18.63 -1.82 10.21
CA PRO A 36 19.74 -2.79 10.13
C PRO A 36 20.66 -2.83 11.35
N TRP A 37 20.27 -2.29 12.49
CA TRP A 37 21.06 -2.28 13.69
C TRP A 37 20.30 -2.90 14.88
N PRO A 38 20.86 -3.94 15.57
CA PRO A 38 22.06 -4.70 15.19
C PRO A 38 21.91 -5.36 13.81
N GLN A 39 23.05 -5.66 13.15
CA GLN A 39 23.03 -6.20 11.79
C GLN A 39 22.20 -7.47 11.71
N ARG A 40 21.39 -7.57 10.67
CA ARG A 40 20.63 -8.77 10.38
C ARG A 40 21.54 -9.94 10.03
N PRO A 41 21.18 -11.18 10.39
CA PRO A 41 21.88 -12.38 9.89
C PRO A 41 21.92 -12.38 8.36
N LYS A 42 23.04 -12.80 7.79
CA LYS A 42 23.20 -12.94 6.34
C LYS A 42 22.13 -13.89 5.79
N GLY A 43 21.46 -13.47 4.71
CA GLY A 43 20.43 -14.28 4.05
C GLY A 43 19.04 -14.22 4.71
N LEU A 44 18.85 -13.46 5.81
CA LEU A 44 17.53 -13.36 6.47
C LEU A 44 16.45 -12.79 5.52
N VAL A 45 16.78 -11.74 4.78
CA VAL A 45 15.81 -11.07 3.89
C VAL A 45 15.42 -12.01 2.75
N GLU A 46 16.39 -12.66 2.13
CA GLU A 46 16.16 -13.63 1.05
C GLU A 46 15.31 -14.81 1.53
N ALA A 47 15.60 -15.34 2.71
CA ALA A 47 14.81 -16.42 3.31
C ALA A 47 13.39 -15.98 3.63
N GLY A 48 13.21 -14.75 4.13
CA GLY A 48 11.89 -14.18 4.41
C GLY A 48 11.06 -14.00 3.15
N PHE A 49 11.57 -13.42 2.08
CA PHE A 49 10.85 -13.31 0.82
C PHE A 49 10.54 -14.66 0.17
N LYS A 50 11.42 -15.64 0.33
CA LYS A 50 11.14 -17.02 -0.08
C LYS A 50 9.97 -17.64 0.70
N GLU A 51 9.92 -17.43 2.01
CA GLU A 51 8.80 -17.88 2.84
C GLU A 51 7.50 -17.12 2.52
N LEU A 52 7.59 -15.81 2.28
CA LEU A 52 6.45 -14.98 1.87
C LEU A 52 5.88 -15.50 0.54
N ALA A 53 6.72 -15.72 -0.46
CA ALA A 53 6.33 -16.27 -1.75
C ALA A 53 5.70 -17.67 -1.63
N LYS A 54 6.27 -18.55 -0.81
CA LYS A 54 5.71 -19.89 -0.54
C LYS A 54 4.26 -19.82 -0.02
N ARG A 55 3.94 -18.81 0.79
CA ARG A 55 2.58 -18.59 1.32
C ARG A 55 1.66 -17.98 0.28
N TRP A 56 2.14 -17.01 -0.51
CA TRP A 56 1.32 -16.26 -1.44
C TRP A 56 1.08 -16.97 -2.78
N ILE A 57 2.02 -17.76 -3.31
CA ILE A 57 1.86 -18.45 -4.61
C ILE A 57 0.55 -19.26 -4.68
N PRO A 58 0.18 -20.09 -3.67
CA PRO A 58 -1.08 -20.82 -3.73
C PRO A 58 -2.34 -19.92 -3.69
N ILE A 59 -2.23 -18.75 -3.06
CA ILE A 59 -3.31 -17.75 -3.02
C ILE A 59 -3.41 -17.07 -4.39
N LEU A 60 -2.29 -16.58 -4.92
CA LEU A 60 -2.23 -15.93 -6.23
C LEU A 60 -2.71 -16.84 -7.36
N ASN A 61 -2.34 -18.12 -7.34
CA ASN A 61 -2.86 -19.11 -8.28
C ASN A 61 -4.38 -19.24 -8.17
N HIS A 62 -4.92 -19.34 -6.96
CA HIS A 62 -6.37 -19.39 -6.74
C HIS A 62 -7.07 -18.12 -7.26
N CYS A 63 -6.51 -16.95 -6.99
CA CYS A 63 -7.04 -15.68 -7.50
C CYS A 63 -7.02 -15.64 -9.03
N LYS A 64 -5.91 -16.06 -9.65
CA LYS A 64 -5.78 -16.16 -11.10
C LYS A 64 -6.85 -17.06 -11.71
N ASP A 65 -7.09 -18.23 -11.12
CA ASP A 65 -8.12 -19.18 -11.58
C ASP A 65 -9.54 -18.60 -11.46
N LYS A 66 -9.74 -17.60 -10.58
CA LYS A 66 -10.99 -16.87 -10.40
C LYS A 66 -11.09 -15.58 -11.24
N GLY A 67 -10.03 -15.23 -11.98
CA GLY A 67 -9.96 -13.97 -12.71
C GLY A 67 -9.82 -12.74 -11.81
N VAL A 68 -9.27 -12.91 -10.59
CA VAL A 68 -9.11 -11.82 -9.60
C VAL A 68 -7.64 -11.50 -9.41
N GLU A 69 -7.30 -10.23 -9.42
CA GLU A 69 -5.96 -9.71 -9.11
C GLU A 69 -5.89 -9.27 -7.63
N VAL A 70 -4.77 -9.53 -6.98
CA VAL A 70 -4.50 -9.08 -5.60
C VAL A 70 -3.72 -7.78 -5.65
N CYS A 71 -4.35 -6.71 -5.22
CA CYS A 71 -3.75 -5.38 -5.15
C CYS A 71 -3.17 -5.16 -3.75
N TYR A 72 -1.86 -5.31 -3.63
CA TYR A 72 -1.17 -5.08 -2.35
C TYR A 72 -1.06 -3.60 -2.07
N GLU A 73 -1.57 -3.15 -0.95
CA GLU A 73 -1.29 -1.82 -0.45
C GLU A 73 0.18 -1.77 0.01
N ILE A 74 0.93 -0.82 -0.57
CA ILE A 74 2.34 -0.60 -0.21
C ILE A 74 2.36 0.23 1.08
N HIS A 75 2.54 -0.46 2.20
CA HIS A 75 2.19 0.07 3.51
C HIS A 75 3.30 -0.17 4.56
N PRO A 76 3.73 0.86 5.34
CA PRO A 76 4.61 0.67 6.49
C PRO A 76 3.98 -0.27 7.53
N GLY A 77 4.76 -1.20 8.05
CA GLY A 77 4.26 -2.27 8.93
C GLY A 77 4.11 -3.60 8.21
N GLU A 78 4.07 -3.58 6.88
CA GLU A 78 3.98 -4.74 6.01
C GLU A 78 5.34 -5.08 5.38
N ASP A 79 5.48 -6.29 4.85
CA ASP A 79 6.70 -6.67 4.13
C ASP A 79 6.83 -5.94 2.79
N LEU A 80 5.71 -5.57 2.16
CA LEU A 80 5.67 -4.73 0.98
C LEU A 80 5.38 -3.27 1.38
N HIS A 81 6.43 -2.51 1.67
CA HIS A 81 6.31 -1.13 2.15
C HIS A 81 6.94 -0.08 1.24
N ASP A 82 7.60 -0.51 0.17
CA ASP A 82 8.17 0.35 -0.88
C ASP A 82 8.31 -0.42 -2.21
N GLY A 83 8.79 0.26 -3.24
CA GLY A 83 8.98 -0.36 -4.56
C GLY A 83 10.01 -1.49 -4.54
N VAL A 84 11.09 -1.34 -3.79
CA VAL A 84 12.17 -2.35 -3.70
C VAL A 84 11.65 -3.65 -3.09
N THR A 85 10.83 -3.55 -2.05
CA THR A 85 10.23 -4.73 -1.41
C THR A 85 9.19 -5.40 -2.31
N TYR A 86 8.41 -4.62 -3.06
CA TYR A 86 7.51 -5.15 -4.05
C TYR A 86 8.26 -5.89 -5.19
N GLU A 87 9.34 -5.34 -5.71
CA GLU A 87 10.18 -6.00 -6.72
C GLU A 87 10.79 -7.32 -6.21
N ARG A 88 11.24 -7.35 -4.94
CA ARG A 88 11.71 -8.59 -4.31
C ARG A 88 10.62 -9.65 -4.25
N PHE A 89 9.40 -9.25 -3.92
CA PHE A 89 8.24 -10.13 -3.91
C PHE A 89 7.91 -10.65 -5.31
N LEU A 90 7.84 -9.77 -6.32
CA LEU A 90 7.63 -10.17 -7.72
C LEU A 90 8.69 -11.18 -8.16
N LYS A 91 9.96 -10.93 -7.89
CA LYS A 91 11.04 -11.86 -8.20
C LYS A 91 10.85 -13.20 -7.49
N ALA A 92 10.43 -13.20 -6.23
CA ALA A 92 10.25 -14.43 -5.46
C ALA A 92 9.01 -15.23 -5.89
N THR A 93 8.00 -14.58 -6.48
CA THR A 93 6.76 -15.18 -7.01
C THR A 93 6.79 -15.38 -8.53
N ASP A 94 7.99 -15.31 -9.15
CA ASP A 94 8.18 -15.45 -10.61
C ASP A 94 7.32 -14.48 -11.43
N ASN A 95 7.24 -13.22 -10.97
CA ASN A 95 6.42 -12.16 -11.58
C ASN A 95 4.95 -12.57 -11.80
N HIS A 96 4.36 -13.17 -10.79
CA HIS A 96 3.00 -13.68 -10.86
C HIS A 96 2.01 -12.61 -11.33
N SER A 97 1.23 -12.92 -12.39
CA SER A 97 0.38 -11.95 -13.09
C SER A 97 -0.71 -11.31 -12.20
N SER A 98 -1.19 -12.05 -11.19
CA SER A 98 -2.22 -11.56 -10.25
C SER A 98 -1.66 -10.74 -9.08
N ALA A 99 -0.33 -10.52 -8.99
CA ALA A 99 0.27 -9.65 -7.98
C ALA A 99 0.31 -8.20 -8.50
N LYS A 100 -0.54 -7.35 -7.97
CA LYS A 100 -0.73 -5.96 -8.38
C LYS A 100 -0.54 -5.00 -7.21
N ILE A 101 -0.67 -3.71 -7.46
CA ILE A 101 -0.48 -2.65 -6.48
C ILE A 101 -1.81 -1.93 -6.23
N LEU A 102 -2.12 -1.74 -4.97
CA LEU A 102 -2.96 -0.67 -4.48
C LEU A 102 -2.02 0.47 -4.10
N TYR A 103 -2.12 1.59 -4.83
CA TYR A 103 -1.31 2.77 -4.64
C TYR A 103 -1.94 3.70 -3.62
N ASP A 104 -1.27 3.92 -2.50
CA ASP A 104 -1.68 4.90 -1.48
C ASP A 104 -0.56 5.92 -1.24
N PRO A 105 -0.67 7.15 -1.78
CA PRO A 105 0.37 8.17 -1.65
C PRO A 105 0.53 8.69 -0.21
N SER A 106 -0.47 8.50 0.65
CA SER A 106 -0.43 8.96 2.04
C SER A 106 0.69 8.27 2.82
N HIS A 107 0.85 6.96 2.62
CA HIS A 107 1.92 6.18 3.24
C HIS A 107 3.30 6.57 2.70
N PHE A 108 3.37 7.02 1.45
CA PHE A 108 4.63 7.47 0.83
C PHE A 108 5.07 8.83 1.38
N ILE A 109 4.13 9.76 1.57
CA ILE A 109 4.40 11.03 2.28
C ILE A 109 4.98 10.76 3.67
N LEU A 110 4.37 9.84 4.43
CA LEU A 110 4.84 9.50 5.78
C LEU A 110 6.25 8.88 5.79
N GLN A 111 6.62 8.16 4.72
CA GLN A 111 7.94 7.57 4.54
C GLN A 111 8.95 8.51 3.87
N GLN A 112 8.52 9.68 3.39
CA GLN A 112 9.33 10.59 2.57
C GLN A 112 9.79 9.95 1.25
N LEU A 113 8.94 9.10 0.65
CA LEU A 113 9.14 8.50 -0.65
C LEU A 113 8.48 9.36 -1.73
N ASP A 114 9.13 9.51 -2.90
CA ASP A 114 8.56 10.23 -4.05
C ASP A 114 7.38 9.47 -4.65
N TYR A 115 6.17 9.84 -4.24
CA TYR A 115 4.94 9.18 -4.65
C TYR A 115 4.60 9.42 -6.13
N LEU A 116 5.03 10.53 -6.73
CA LEU A 116 4.80 10.79 -8.15
C LEU A 116 5.73 9.95 -9.03
N GLN A 117 7.02 9.83 -8.66
CA GLN A 117 7.96 8.97 -9.37
C GLN A 117 7.60 7.50 -9.23
N PHE A 118 6.97 7.09 -8.12
CA PHE A 118 6.47 5.74 -7.94
C PHE A 118 5.48 5.32 -9.04
N ILE A 119 4.60 6.24 -9.47
CA ILE A 119 3.67 5.97 -10.58
C ILE A 119 4.47 5.71 -11.87
N ASP A 120 5.52 6.50 -12.16
CA ASP A 120 6.33 6.30 -13.35
C ASP A 120 6.97 4.91 -13.42
N PHE A 121 7.38 4.35 -12.27
CA PHE A 121 7.99 3.02 -12.21
C PHE A 121 6.98 1.86 -12.27
N TYR A 122 5.78 2.05 -11.69
CA TYR A 122 4.87 0.93 -11.42
C TYR A 122 3.47 1.10 -12.02
N HIS A 123 3.24 2.05 -12.95
CA HIS A 123 1.93 2.32 -13.54
C HIS A 123 1.26 1.06 -14.11
N ASP A 124 2.02 0.12 -14.70
CA ASP A 124 1.53 -1.13 -15.27
C ASP A 124 1.10 -2.17 -14.22
N LYS A 125 1.40 -1.92 -12.96
CA LYS A 125 1.04 -2.76 -11.81
C LYS A 125 -0.06 -2.13 -10.95
N ILE A 126 -0.26 -0.82 -11.03
CA ILE A 126 -1.27 -0.11 -10.24
C ILE A 126 -2.66 -0.40 -10.81
N ARG A 127 -3.52 -1.04 -10.02
CA ARG A 127 -4.91 -1.37 -10.36
C ARG A 127 -5.92 -0.71 -9.44
N MET A 128 -5.47 -0.26 -8.28
CA MET A 128 -6.28 0.46 -7.30
C MET A 128 -5.50 1.66 -6.77
N PHE A 129 -6.22 2.72 -6.45
CA PHE A 129 -5.67 3.95 -5.90
C PHE A 129 -6.52 4.40 -4.70
N HIS A 130 -5.90 4.58 -3.54
CA HIS A 130 -6.53 5.23 -2.41
C HIS A 130 -6.36 6.74 -2.50
N VAL A 131 -7.48 7.43 -2.67
CA VAL A 131 -7.55 8.90 -2.58
C VAL A 131 -7.58 9.27 -1.10
N LYS A 132 -6.40 9.35 -0.51
CA LYS A 132 -6.16 9.56 0.94
C LYS A 132 -5.07 10.59 1.12
N ASP A 133 -5.33 11.59 1.93
CA ASP A 133 -4.40 12.72 2.13
C ASP A 133 -3.56 12.57 3.39
N ALA A 134 -2.37 13.13 3.36
CA ALA A 134 -1.42 13.12 4.45
C ALA A 134 -0.51 14.34 4.42
N GLU A 135 0.15 14.62 5.52
CA GLU A 135 1.20 15.62 5.64
C GLU A 135 2.42 15.08 6.37
N PHE A 136 3.58 15.64 6.09
CA PHE A 136 4.79 15.41 6.86
C PHE A 136 5.46 16.75 7.16
N ASN A 137 5.54 17.10 8.44
CA ASN A 137 6.11 18.35 8.93
C ASN A 137 7.41 18.06 9.70
N PRO A 138 8.56 18.01 9.01
CA PRO A 138 9.82 17.65 9.64
C PRO A 138 10.21 18.65 10.71
N SER A 139 10.80 18.17 11.79
CA SER A 139 11.35 19.02 12.84
C SER A 139 12.70 18.49 13.30
N GLY A 140 13.48 19.30 14.01
CA GLY A 140 14.71 18.83 14.68
C GLY A 140 14.48 17.89 15.85
N LYS A 141 13.21 17.63 16.20
CA LYS A 141 12.82 16.83 17.38
C LYS A 141 12.30 15.44 16.99
N SER A 142 11.59 15.30 15.89
CA SER A 142 10.94 14.06 15.48
C SER A 142 10.97 13.91 13.95
N GLY A 143 11.14 12.68 13.47
CA GLY A 143 11.20 12.29 12.05
C GLY A 143 10.20 11.18 11.71
N VAL A 144 10.49 10.40 10.67
CA VAL A 144 9.57 9.37 10.12
C VAL A 144 9.11 8.32 11.13
N TYR A 145 9.92 8.01 12.13
CA TYR A 145 9.55 7.05 13.17
C TYR A 145 8.55 7.60 14.21
N GLY A 146 8.33 8.91 14.25
CA GLY A 146 7.30 9.56 15.05
C GLY A 146 7.51 9.60 16.56
N GLY A 147 8.61 9.02 17.12
CA GLY A 147 8.99 9.11 18.53
C GLY A 147 7.97 8.51 19.53
N TYR A 148 7.14 7.55 19.09
CA TYR A 148 6.03 6.96 19.88
C TYR A 148 4.95 8.00 20.30
N GLU A 149 4.92 9.15 19.62
CA GLU A 149 3.89 10.18 19.85
C GLU A 149 2.52 9.73 19.32
N ASP A 150 1.46 10.25 19.91
CA ASP A 150 0.10 10.12 19.38
C ASP A 150 -0.01 10.76 17.99
N TRP A 151 -0.91 10.29 17.15
CA TRP A 151 -1.07 10.74 15.76
C TRP A 151 -1.12 12.25 15.59
N ILE A 152 -1.80 12.96 16.51
CA ILE A 152 -1.93 14.43 16.47
C ILE A 152 -0.59 15.16 16.64
N ASN A 153 0.39 14.53 17.29
CA ASN A 153 1.70 15.12 17.60
C ASN A 153 2.82 14.62 16.70
N ARG A 154 2.54 13.65 15.82
CA ARG A 154 3.54 13.11 14.89
C ARG A 154 3.83 14.11 13.77
N PRO A 155 5.08 14.16 13.26
CA PRO A 155 5.40 14.95 12.08
C PRO A 155 4.67 14.44 10.83
N GLY A 156 4.55 13.12 10.67
CA GLY A 156 3.79 12.48 9.61
C GLY A 156 2.43 12.03 10.13
N ARG A 157 1.34 12.51 9.52
CA ARG A 157 -0.03 12.18 9.91
C ARG A 157 -1.01 12.26 8.75
N PHE A 158 -2.07 11.48 8.82
CA PHE A 158 -3.14 11.51 7.84
C PHE A 158 -4.02 12.76 8.01
N ARG A 159 -4.54 13.25 6.90
CA ARG A 159 -5.35 14.45 6.84
C ARG A 159 -6.65 14.22 6.07
N SER A 160 -7.65 15.03 6.35
CA SER A 160 -8.82 15.13 5.50
C SER A 160 -8.41 15.62 4.11
N LEU A 161 -9.09 15.15 3.05
CA LEU A 161 -8.75 15.50 1.68
C LEU A 161 -8.68 17.01 1.47
N GLY A 162 -7.58 17.47 0.88
CA GLY A 162 -7.30 18.88 0.63
C GLY A 162 -6.65 19.63 1.80
N ASP A 163 -6.51 19.01 2.97
CA ASP A 163 -5.84 19.60 4.14
C ASP A 163 -4.37 19.15 4.28
N GLY A 164 -3.96 18.17 3.49
CA GLY A 164 -2.61 17.61 3.51
C GLY A 164 -1.67 18.23 2.50
N GLN A 165 -0.70 17.46 2.06
CA GLN A 165 0.38 17.89 1.17
C GLN A 165 0.43 17.10 -0.14
N ILE A 166 -0.53 16.18 -0.38
CA ILE A 166 -0.53 15.33 -1.56
C ILE A 166 -1.04 16.13 -2.76
N ASP A 167 -0.27 16.13 -3.84
CA ASP A 167 -0.64 16.77 -5.10
C ASP A 167 -1.49 15.84 -5.96
N PHE A 168 -2.77 15.72 -5.61
CA PHE A 168 -3.73 14.89 -6.35
C PHE A 168 -3.85 15.29 -7.81
N LYS A 169 -3.70 16.58 -8.13
CA LYS A 169 -3.75 17.05 -9.52
C LYS A 169 -2.67 16.39 -10.37
N ASN A 170 -1.43 16.35 -9.86
CA ASN A 170 -0.33 15.69 -10.56
C ASN A 170 -0.47 14.17 -10.55
N ILE A 171 -1.01 13.57 -9.49
CA ILE A 171 -1.32 12.12 -9.46
C ILE A 171 -2.30 11.77 -10.57
N PHE A 172 -3.46 12.44 -10.65
CA PHE A 172 -4.46 12.17 -11.68
C PHE A 172 -3.94 12.44 -13.09
N SER A 173 -3.11 13.49 -13.27
CA SER A 173 -2.46 13.76 -14.56
C SER A 173 -1.54 12.61 -14.98
N LYS A 174 -0.72 12.08 -14.06
CA LYS A 174 0.16 10.93 -14.35
C LYS A 174 -0.63 9.65 -14.59
N LEU A 175 -1.62 9.33 -13.76
CA LEU A 175 -2.48 8.17 -13.96
C LEU A 175 -3.19 8.22 -15.32
N SER A 176 -3.69 9.40 -15.72
CA SER A 176 -4.28 9.60 -17.05
C SER A 176 -3.27 9.47 -18.18
N GLN A 177 -2.02 9.91 -18.00
CA GLN A 177 -0.95 9.73 -18.98
C GLN A 177 -0.66 8.25 -19.26
N TYR A 178 -0.84 7.39 -18.27
CA TYR A 178 -0.62 5.95 -18.35
C TYR A 178 -1.91 5.15 -18.54
N ASP A 179 -3.00 5.80 -18.98
CA ASP A 179 -4.30 5.17 -19.26
C ASP A 179 -4.82 4.32 -18.09
N PHE A 180 -4.66 4.81 -16.85
CA PHE A 180 -5.17 4.11 -15.67
C PHE A 180 -6.69 3.96 -15.74
N ASP A 181 -7.17 2.72 -15.71
CA ASP A 181 -8.57 2.32 -15.77
C ASP A 181 -9.07 1.60 -14.50
N GLY A 182 -8.27 1.67 -13.42
CA GLY A 182 -8.55 1.00 -12.16
C GLY A 182 -9.49 1.77 -11.24
N TRP A 183 -9.61 1.30 -10.01
CA TRP A 183 -10.47 1.90 -8.97
C TRP A 183 -9.76 3.03 -8.25
N ALA A 184 -10.37 4.21 -8.19
CA ALA A 184 -10.00 5.31 -7.30
C ALA A 184 -10.98 5.33 -6.11
N VAL A 185 -10.50 4.92 -4.94
CA VAL A 185 -11.32 4.74 -3.74
C VAL A 185 -10.98 5.82 -2.73
N LEU A 186 -11.98 6.60 -2.31
CA LEU A 186 -11.80 7.54 -1.20
C LEU A 186 -11.58 6.75 0.08
N GLU A 187 -10.41 6.91 0.68
CA GLU A 187 -10.10 6.43 2.02
C GLU A 187 -9.85 7.63 2.93
N TRP A 188 -10.52 7.66 4.08
CA TRP A 188 -10.40 8.77 4.99
C TRP A 188 -9.88 8.34 6.36
N GLU A 189 -8.76 8.94 6.74
CA GLU A 189 -8.23 8.91 8.09
C GLU A 189 -7.78 10.33 8.49
N CYS A 190 -8.16 10.79 9.65
CA CYS A 190 -7.70 12.08 10.17
C CYS A 190 -7.83 12.12 11.68
N CYS A 191 -6.75 12.49 12.36
CA CYS A 191 -6.75 12.62 13.82
C CYS A 191 -7.25 13.98 14.33
N ILE A 192 -7.63 14.91 13.43
CA ILE A 192 -7.97 16.30 13.75
C ILE A 192 -9.47 16.58 13.55
N LYS A 193 -10.05 16.09 12.46
CA LYS A 193 -11.46 16.29 12.11
C LYS A 193 -12.33 15.10 12.55
N SER A 194 -13.63 15.35 12.73
CA SER A 194 -14.59 14.26 12.93
C SER A 194 -14.86 13.51 11.62
N PRO A 195 -15.24 12.20 11.68
CA PRO A 195 -15.61 11.43 10.49
C PRO A 195 -16.72 12.08 9.65
N ASP A 196 -17.75 12.64 10.31
CA ASP A 196 -18.86 13.32 9.64
C ASP A 196 -18.42 14.55 8.84
N GLN A 197 -17.51 15.34 9.41
CA GLN A 197 -16.93 16.48 8.72
C GLN A 197 -16.06 16.04 7.54
N GLY A 198 -15.16 15.08 7.79
CA GLY A 198 -14.26 14.55 6.76
C GLY A 198 -15.01 13.95 5.57
N ALA A 199 -16.09 13.19 5.82
CA ALA A 199 -16.91 12.63 4.77
C ALA A 199 -17.62 13.71 3.93
N LYS A 200 -18.21 14.74 4.57
CA LYS A 200 -18.88 15.84 3.88
C LYS A 200 -17.93 16.67 2.99
N GLU A 201 -16.70 16.85 3.45
CA GLU A 201 -15.66 17.58 2.70
C GLU A 201 -15.08 16.72 1.58
N GLY A 202 -14.74 15.46 1.86
CA GLY A 202 -14.14 14.55 0.91
C GLY A 202 -15.01 14.22 -0.31
N VAL A 203 -16.33 14.19 -0.13
CA VAL A 203 -17.28 14.01 -1.26
C VAL A 203 -17.25 15.18 -2.24
N LYS A 204 -16.84 16.36 -1.77
CA LYS A 204 -16.79 17.57 -2.61
C LYS A 204 -15.43 17.80 -3.25
N PHE A 205 -14.39 17.15 -2.73
CA PHE A 205 -13.03 17.24 -3.21
C PHE A 205 -12.85 16.49 -4.51
#